data_3d5a1a12c2fcf1b6ea1c59f0642aae41
#
_entry.id   3d5a1a12c2fcf1b6ea1c59f0642aae41
#
_cell.length_a   1.000
_cell.length_b   1.000
_cell.length_c   1.000
_cell.angle_alpha   90.00
_cell.angle_beta   90.00
_cell.angle_gamma   90.00
#
_symmetry.space_group_name_H-M   'P 1'
#
loop_
_entity.id
_entity.type
_entity.pdbx_description
1 polymer ?
#
loop_
_entity_poly.entity_id
_entity_poly.type
_entity_poly.pdbx_seq_one_letter_code
_entity_poly.pdbx_strand_id
1 'polypeptide(L)'
;MDKAIANTREYIDVHVAEAQKMNKPLVLEEFGLPRDSVMFNRKSSTVLRDRYYEEIFEIVKEHAIQKSVFQGCNFWAWGGFAQPQHLFWQKGDDYMGDPGQEEQGLNSVYDTDTTVKLVADIVNEINQITQMK
;
A
#
# COMPACT_ATOMS: atom_id res chain seq x y z
N MET A 1 6.85 7.14 -12.81
CA MET A 1 5.61 6.86 -12.07
C MET A 1 4.49 6.35 -12.98
N ASP A 2 4.07 7.05 -14.02
CA ASP A 2 2.92 6.67 -14.86
C ASP A 2 3.01 5.25 -15.45
N LYS A 3 4.20 4.85 -15.92
CA LYS A 3 4.42 3.48 -16.40
C LYS A 3 4.28 2.44 -15.30
N ALA A 4 4.72 2.74 -14.08
CA ALA A 4 4.57 1.82 -12.95
C ALA A 4 3.10 1.63 -12.60
N ILE A 5 2.34 2.72 -12.52
CA ILE A 5 0.89 2.71 -12.28
C ILE A 5 0.17 1.89 -13.38
N ALA A 6 0.47 2.17 -14.64
CA ALA A 6 -0.14 1.45 -15.77
C ALA A 6 0.15 -0.06 -15.71
N ASN A 7 1.39 -0.45 -15.42
CA ASN A 7 1.77 -1.85 -15.30
C ASN A 7 1.06 -2.53 -14.10
N THR A 8 0.92 -1.82 -12.99
CA THR A 8 0.20 -2.35 -11.81
C THR A 8 -1.29 -2.54 -12.11
N ARG A 9 -1.92 -1.59 -12.80
CA ARG A 9 -3.32 -1.72 -13.21
C ARG A 9 -3.50 -2.93 -14.15
N GLU A 10 -2.65 -3.06 -15.16
CA GLU A 10 -2.67 -4.22 -16.06
C GLU A 10 -2.49 -5.55 -15.31
N TYR A 11 -1.56 -5.59 -14.36
CA TYR A 11 -1.35 -6.76 -13.50
C TYR A 11 -2.61 -7.13 -12.71
N ILE A 12 -3.26 -6.15 -12.08
CA ILE A 12 -4.50 -6.36 -11.33
C ILE A 12 -5.60 -6.84 -12.27
N ASP A 13 -5.81 -6.21 -13.42
CA ASP A 13 -6.86 -6.54 -14.37
C ASP A 13 -6.76 -7.99 -14.88
N VAL A 14 -5.54 -8.45 -15.19
CA VAL A 14 -5.29 -9.85 -15.59
C VAL A 14 -5.71 -10.81 -14.48
N HIS A 15 -5.32 -10.54 -13.24
CA HIS A 15 -5.64 -11.43 -12.11
C HIS A 15 -7.12 -11.37 -11.72
N VAL A 16 -7.77 -10.21 -11.86
CA VAL A 16 -9.22 -10.07 -11.69
C VAL A 16 -9.96 -10.95 -12.71
N ALA A 17 -9.54 -10.92 -13.96
CA ALA A 17 -10.16 -11.75 -15.00
C ALA A 17 -10.03 -13.25 -14.71
N GLU A 18 -8.89 -13.71 -14.20
CA GLU A 18 -8.69 -15.10 -13.79
C GLU A 18 -9.52 -15.46 -12.54
N ALA A 19 -9.54 -14.59 -11.54
CA ALA A 19 -10.34 -14.80 -10.33
C ALA A 19 -11.85 -14.86 -10.64
N GLN A 20 -12.33 -14.05 -11.58
CA GLN A 20 -13.72 -14.10 -12.06
C GLN A 20 -14.06 -15.44 -12.70
N LYS A 21 -13.19 -15.99 -13.57
CA LYS A 21 -13.39 -17.32 -14.18
C LYS A 21 -13.49 -18.43 -13.12
N MET A 22 -12.71 -18.30 -12.05
CA MET A 22 -12.70 -19.27 -10.94
C MET A 22 -13.80 -19.01 -9.90
N ASN A 23 -14.54 -17.91 -10.00
CA ASN A 23 -15.48 -17.44 -8.98
C ASN A 23 -14.85 -17.36 -7.58
N LYS A 24 -13.67 -16.75 -7.48
CA LYS A 24 -12.92 -16.60 -6.23
C LYS A 24 -12.67 -15.14 -5.92
N PRO A 25 -12.68 -14.74 -4.63
CA PRO A 25 -12.23 -13.41 -4.23
C PRO A 25 -10.72 -13.26 -4.49
N LEU A 26 -10.31 -12.05 -4.80
CA LEU A 26 -8.92 -11.65 -5.04
C LEU A 26 -8.53 -10.53 -4.09
N VAL A 27 -7.32 -10.60 -3.52
CA VAL A 27 -6.70 -9.53 -2.75
C VAL A 27 -5.29 -9.30 -3.31
N LEU A 28 -4.90 -8.05 -3.49
CA LEU A 28 -3.52 -7.68 -3.81
C LEU A 28 -2.70 -7.67 -2.53
N GLU A 29 -1.67 -8.51 -2.47
CA GLU A 29 -0.79 -8.61 -1.32
C GLU A 29 0.55 -7.89 -1.54
N GLU A 30 1.07 -7.29 -0.46
CA GLU A 30 2.45 -6.82 -0.32
C GLU A 30 2.92 -5.83 -1.40
N PHE A 31 2.05 -4.91 -1.83
CA PHE A 31 2.51 -3.81 -2.66
C PHE A 31 3.14 -2.71 -1.81
N GLY A 32 4.14 -2.03 -2.35
CA GLY A 32 4.81 -0.93 -1.65
C GLY A 32 5.65 -0.07 -2.57
N LEU A 33 6.10 1.04 -2.03
CA LEU A 33 7.06 1.93 -2.69
C LEU A 33 7.89 2.64 -1.63
N PRO A 34 9.23 2.74 -1.80
CA PRO A 34 10.07 3.54 -0.93
C PRO A 34 9.66 5.02 -0.91
N ARG A 35 10.14 5.76 0.08
CA ARG A 35 10.10 7.22 0.05
C ARG A 35 10.81 7.76 -1.20
N ASP A 36 10.44 8.96 -1.60
CA ASP A 36 11.01 9.59 -2.79
C ASP A 36 12.55 9.59 -2.74
N SER A 37 13.17 9.31 -3.88
CA SER A 37 14.63 9.13 -4.01
C SER A 37 15.22 8.02 -3.12
N VAL A 38 14.42 7.02 -2.74
CA VAL A 38 14.86 5.88 -1.91
C VAL A 38 15.48 6.36 -0.58
N MET A 39 14.85 7.34 0.06
CA MET A 39 15.32 7.89 1.33
C MET A 39 14.71 7.13 2.52
N PHE A 40 15.49 6.92 3.57
CA PHE A 40 15.07 6.20 4.78
C PHE A 40 14.58 7.12 5.92
N ASN A 41 14.91 8.41 5.85
CA ASN A 41 14.55 9.35 6.89
C ASN A 41 13.03 9.57 6.91
N ARG A 42 12.39 9.42 8.07
CA ARG A 42 10.94 9.64 8.29
C ARG A 42 10.41 10.98 7.79
N LYS A 43 11.28 12.01 7.72
CA LYS A 43 10.92 13.37 7.24
C LYS A 43 11.09 13.56 5.74
N SER A 44 11.59 12.56 5.02
CA SER A 44 11.76 12.64 3.57
C SER A 44 10.39 12.59 2.87
N SER A 45 10.36 13.18 1.68
CA SER A 45 9.14 13.25 0.85
C SER A 45 8.55 11.88 0.55
N THR A 46 7.23 11.83 0.45
CA THR A 46 6.43 10.65 0.08
C THR A 46 5.52 10.91 -1.12
N VAL A 47 5.71 12.01 -1.84
CA VAL A 47 4.79 12.46 -2.90
C VAL A 47 4.58 11.40 -3.98
N LEU A 48 5.65 10.73 -4.44
CA LEU A 48 5.53 9.68 -5.46
C LEU A 48 4.92 8.41 -4.88
N ARG A 49 5.25 8.08 -3.62
CA ARG A 49 4.63 6.96 -2.90
C ARG A 49 3.14 7.20 -2.70
N ASP A 50 2.78 8.39 -2.22
CA ASP A 50 1.38 8.74 -1.97
C ASP A 50 0.56 8.65 -3.25
N ARG A 51 1.07 9.17 -4.37
CA ARG A 51 0.43 9.03 -5.67
C ARG A 51 0.25 7.55 -6.09
N TYR A 52 1.25 6.70 -5.86
CA TYR A 52 1.15 5.28 -6.20
C TYR A 52 0.12 4.56 -5.34
N TYR A 53 0.08 4.87 -4.04
CA TYR A 53 -0.91 4.31 -3.11
C TYR A 53 -2.31 4.78 -3.45
N GLU A 54 -2.49 6.07 -3.74
CA GLU A 54 -3.77 6.63 -4.18
C GLU A 54 -4.36 5.84 -5.35
N GLU A 55 -3.57 5.61 -6.39
CA GLU A 55 -4.01 4.87 -7.57
C GLU A 55 -4.44 3.43 -7.24
N ILE A 56 -3.70 2.72 -6.40
CA ILE A 56 -4.06 1.35 -6.02
C ILE A 56 -5.36 1.34 -5.19
N PHE A 57 -5.50 2.23 -4.21
CA PHE A 57 -6.71 2.31 -3.40
C PHE A 57 -7.91 2.79 -4.21
N GLU A 58 -7.73 3.66 -5.22
CA GLU A 58 -8.79 4.02 -6.16
C GLU A 58 -9.23 2.80 -7.01
N ILE A 59 -8.30 1.93 -7.43
CA ILE A 59 -8.67 0.66 -8.08
C ILE A 59 -9.54 -0.20 -7.14
N VAL A 60 -9.18 -0.32 -5.87
CA VAL A 60 -9.99 -1.04 -4.88
C VAL A 60 -11.40 -0.43 -4.80
N LYS A 61 -11.50 0.90 -4.75
CA LYS A 61 -12.78 1.61 -4.71
C LYS A 61 -13.62 1.39 -5.97
N GLU A 62 -13.02 1.45 -7.15
CA GLU A 62 -13.67 1.13 -8.43
C GLU A 62 -14.30 -0.27 -8.39
N HIS A 63 -13.54 -1.26 -7.92
CA HIS A 63 -14.03 -2.64 -7.80
C HIS A 63 -15.07 -2.83 -6.70
N ALA A 64 -14.99 -2.08 -5.61
CA ALA A 64 -16.03 -2.07 -4.56
C ALA A 64 -17.38 -1.54 -5.10
N ILE A 65 -17.36 -0.46 -5.88
CA ILE A 65 -18.54 0.09 -6.57
C ILE A 65 -19.15 -0.96 -7.51
N GLN A 66 -18.31 -1.65 -8.27
CA GLN A 66 -18.74 -2.68 -9.24
C GLN A 66 -19.14 -4.01 -8.58
N LYS A 67 -18.94 -4.17 -7.28
CA LYS A 67 -19.11 -5.44 -6.54
C LYS A 67 -18.30 -6.58 -7.18
N SER A 68 -17.10 -6.28 -7.60
CA SER A 68 -16.21 -7.21 -8.28
C SER A 68 -15.60 -8.24 -7.32
N VAL A 69 -14.89 -9.22 -7.89
CA VAL A 69 -14.12 -10.22 -7.12
C VAL A 69 -12.89 -9.64 -6.43
N PHE A 70 -12.41 -8.44 -6.83
CA PHE A 70 -11.29 -7.77 -6.19
C PHE A 70 -11.76 -7.12 -4.88
N GLN A 71 -11.36 -7.69 -3.74
CA GLN A 71 -11.92 -7.41 -2.43
C GLN A 71 -11.06 -6.47 -1.58
N GLY A 72 -9.83 -6.20 -1.98
CA GLY A 72 -8.94 -5.30 -1.24
C GLY A 72 -7.47 -5.46 -1.54
N CYS A 73 -6.67 -4.79 -0.73
CA CYS A 73 -5.21 -4.85 -0.83
C CYS A 73 -4.56 -4.70 0.55
N ASN A 74 -3.34 -5.24 0.67
CA ASN A 74 -2.46 -5.05 1.82
C ASN A 74 -1.15 -4.43 1.34
N PHE A 75 -0.76 -3.32 1.92
CA PHE A 75 0.51 -2.71 1.57
C PHE A 75 1.67 -3.24 2.41
N TRP A 76 2.84 -3.26 1.85
CA TRP A 76 4.10 -3.51 2.52
C TRP A 76 4.87 -2.19 2.65
N ALA A 77 5.12 -1.64 3.88
CA ALA A 77 4.73 -2.27 5.13
C ALA A 77 4.41 -1.21 6.18
N TRP A 78 3.71 -1.61 7.23
CA TRP A 78 3.39 -0.70 8.34
C TRP A 78 4.59 -0.54 9.27
N GLY A 79 5.19 0.66 9.32
CA GLY A 79 6.25 1.04 10.26
C GLY A 79 5.70 1.64 11.55
N GLY A 80 4.51 2.21 11.51
CA GLY A 80 3.82 2.76 12.67
C GLY A 80 4.64 3.83 13.40
N PHE A 81 4.77 3.66 14.72
CA PHE A 81 5.50 4.57 15.60
C PHE A 81 7.00 4.27 15.70
N ALA A 82 7.48 3.19 15.08
CA ALA A 82 8.86 2.74 15.18
C ALA A 82 9.86 3.82 14.75
N GLN A 83 11.01 3.84 15.42
CA GLN A 83 12.11 4.75 15.14
C GLN A 83 13.31 3.91 14.68
N PRO A 84 13.66 3.90 13.38
CA PRO A 84 14.83 3.17 12.92
C PRO A 84 16.09 3.81 13.52
N GLN A 85 16.89 3.01 14.22
CA GLN A 85 18.13 3.46 14.83
C GLN A 85 19.37 3.05 14.01
N HIS A 86 19.27 1.88 13.36
CA HIS A 86 20.32 1.37 12.48
C HIS A 86 19.75 1.07 11.09
N LEU A 87 20.63 1.06 10.10
CA LEU A 87 20.24 0.76 8.71
C LEU A 87 19.73 -0.69 8.55
N PHE A 88 20.37 -1.61 9.27
CA PHE A 88 19.91 -3.00 9.40
C PHE A 88 19.56 -3.25 10.86
N TRP A 89 18.47 -3.95 11.12
CA TRP A 89 17.98 -4.21 12.46
C TRP A 89 19.05 -4.83 13.36
N GLN A 90 19.16 -4.32 14.57
CA GLN A 90 20.02 -4.86 15.62
C GLN A 90 19.20 -5.10 16.88
N LYS A 91 19.73 -5.99 17.75
CA LYS A 91 19.08 -6.31 19.02
C LYS A 91 18.87 -5.03 19.85
N GLY A 92 17.63 -4.73 20.14
CA GLY A 92 17.21 -3.55 20.90
C GLY A 92 16.56 -2.45 20.06
N ASP A 93 16.61 -2.58 18.73
CA ASP A 93 15.86 -1.69 17.85
C ASP A 93 14.36 -2.02 17.85
N ASP A 94 13.55 -1.02 17.53
CA ASP A 94 12.13 -1.21 17.30
C ASP A 94 11.92 -2.16 16.11
N TYR A 95 10.87 -2.99 16.20
CA TYR A 95 10.41 -3.76 15.04
C TYR A 95 9.61 -2.85 14.10
N MET A 96 9.90 -2.99 12.81
CA MET A 96 9.25 -2.27 11.72
C MET A 96 8.64 -3.26 10.73
N GLY A 97 7.98 -2.73 9.68
CA GLY A 97 7.48 -3.57 8.61
C GLY A 97 8.58 -4.21 7.75
N ASP A 98 9.74 -3.55 7.64
CA ASP A 98 10.87 -4.09 6.88
C ASP A 98 11.55 -5.23 7.65
N PRO A 99 11.83 -6.39 7.00
CA PRO A 99 12.54 -7.49 7.63
C PRO A 99 13.93 -7.08 8.13
N GLY A 100 14.45 -7.76 9.16
CA GLY A 100 15.71 -7.39 9.80
C GLY A 100 16.95 -7.43 8.90
N GLN A 101 16.90 -8.18 7.80
CA GLN A 101 17.95 -8.26 6.78
C GLN A 101 17.83 -7.19 5.68
N GLU A 102 16.76 -6.43 5.67
CA GLU A 102 16.54 -5.29 4.75
C GLU A 102 16.89 -3.96 5.43
N GLU A 103 17.09 -2.95 4.63
CA GLU A 103 17.32 -1.60 5.11
C GLU A 103 16.07 -1.07 5.80
N GLN A 104 16.19 -0.81 7.09
CA GLN A 104 15.07 -0.41 7.95
C GLN A 104 14.50 0.95 7.56
N GLY A 105 13.21 0.98 7.27
CA GLY A 105 12.52 2.16 6.76
C GLY A 105 12.39 2.19 5.23
N LEU A 106 12.89 1.18 4.51
CA LEU A 106 12.84 1.14 3.05
C LEU A 106 11.41 1.26 2.53
N ASN A 107 10.50 0.41 3.00
CA ASN A 107 9.10 0.39 2.59
C ASN A 107 8.15 0.90 3.69
N SER A 108 8.67 1.22 4.86
CA SER A 108 7.85 1.55 6.02
C SER A 108 6.99 2.80 5.82
N VAL A 109 5.70 2.63 6.05
CA VAL A 109 4.72 3.72 6.19
C VAL A 109 4.59 4.04 7.67
N TYR A 110 4.96 5.25 8.07
CA TYR A 110 4.90 5.68 9.45
C TYR A 110 3.58 6.39 9.76
N ASP A 111 3.21 6.41 11.03
CA ASP A 111 2.01 7.06 11.57
C ASP A 111 1.88 8.54 11.17
N THR A 112 3.01 9.22 10.98
CA THR A 112 3.09 10.65 10.60
C THR A 112 3.11 10.90 9.11
N ASP A 113 3.10 9.85 8.28
CA ASP A 113 3.17 10.01 6.82
C ASP A 113 1.82 10.47 6.24
N THR A 114 1.89 11.32 5.21
CA THR A 114 0.71 11.74 4.45
C THR A 114 -0.02 10.57 3.82
N THR A 115 0.69 9.50 3.50
CA THR A 115 0.16 8.21 3.03
C THR A 115 -0.94 7.66 3.96
N VAL A 116 -0.78 7.78 5.29
CA VAL A 116 -1.77 7.27 6.28
C VAL A 116 -3.10 7.99 6.14
N LYS A 117 -3.06 9.33 6.04
CA LYS A 117 -4.29 10.12 5.87
C LYS A 117 -4.96 9.81 4.55
N LEU A 118 -4.20 9.74 3.47
CA LEU A 118 -4.69 9.43 2.13
C LEU A 118 -5.41 8.07 2.11
N VAL A 119 -4.77 7.03 2.64
CA VAL A 119 -5.35 5.68 2.72
C VAL A 119 -6.61 5.68 3.59
N ALA A 120 -6.58 6.35 4.74
CA ALA A 120 -7.74 6.43 5.64
C ALA A 120 -8.94 7.12 4.98
N ASP A 121 -8.70 8.21 4.25
CA ASP A 121 -9.75 8.95 3.55
C ASP A 121 -10.43 8.05 2.49
N ILE A 122 -9.67 7.36 1.63
CA ILE A 122 -10.21 6.48 0.60
C ILE A 122 -10.92 5.25 1.21
N VAL A 123 -10.35 4.65 2.25
CA VAL A 123 -10.98 3.51 2.96
C VAL A 123 -12.31 3.92 3.58
N ASN A 124 -12.42 5.14 4.13
CA ASN A 124 -13.69 5.65 4.64
C ASN A 124 -14.74 5.80 3.52
N GLU A 125 -14.35 6.26 2.33
CA GLU A 125 -15.24 6.31 1.16
C GLU A 125 -15.71 4.90 0.75
N ILE A 126 -14.79 3.93 0.68
CA ILE A 126 -15.11 2.53 0.37
C ILE A 126 -16.11 1.96 1.39
N ASN A 127 -15.90 2.21 2.67
CA ASN A 127 -16.79 1.77 3.75
C ASN A 127 -18.20 2.37 3.60
N GLN A 128 -18.31 3.63 3.25
CA GLN A 128 -19.60 4.27 2.99
C GLN A 128 -20.33 3.62 1.81
N ILE A 129 -19.61 3.37 0.69
CA ILE A 129 -20.17 2.71 -0.50
C ILE A 129 -20.68 1.30 -0.17
N THR A 130 -19.94 0.55 0.65
CA THR A 130 -20.29 -0.84 0.98
C THR A 130 -21.38 -0.98 2.03
N GLN A 131 -21.59 0.04 2.87
CA GLN A 131 -22.65 0.08 3.89
C GLN A 131 -24.01 0.59 3.36
N MET A 132 -24.03 1.25 2.21
CA MET A 132 -25.26 1.75 1.57
C MET A 132 -26.06 0.61 0.87
N LYS A 133 -26.28 -0.48 1.61
CA LYS A 133 -27.08 -1.64 1.13
C LYS A 133 -28.47 -1.65 1.72
#